data_5201666f665d279f2ebd65a7f5d62ca4
#
_entry.id   5201666f665d279f2ebd65a7f5d62ca4
#
_cell.length_a   1.000
_cell.length_b   1.000
_cell.length_c   1.000
_cell.angle_alpha   90.00
_cell.angle_beta   90.00
_cell.angle_gamma   90.00
#
_symmetry.space_group_name_H-M   'P 1'
#
loop_
_entity.id
_entity.type
_entity.pdbx_description
1 polymer ?
#
loop_
_entity_poly.entity_id
_entity_poly.type
_entity_poly.pdbx_seq_one_letter_code
_entity_poly.pdbx_strand_id
1 'polypeptide(L)'
;REFFFLISRELFNPYYGLFEYSAVDTYTVQISPLSTYSTFLHTRFRFAGRIIGLALIHHCLLDAFFTRPLYKMLLRSKCDLSDLRYEDEQFYQSLIWIKDNDITDILDLTFSIDEEMFGKIEERELKPNGKNIAVTEKNKKEYIEKMVKWRVVRGHEGNKPTYLLGFNEVIDLRLVSVFDANELELVICGTADIDLNDWRQHTEYRGGYYDLHPAIVNFWDALGQFDNERRLRLLQFVTGTSSIPYEGFAALRGPNGPKRFCIEKWGTSDSLPRTHTCFNRLDLPAYETFNQLWEKLVIAIEETSTFGME
;
A
#
# COMPACT_ATOMS: atom_id res chain seq x y z
N ARG A 1 5.79 -16.32 18.31
CA ARG A 1 6.06 -15.77 16.95
C ARG A 1 5.51 -16.69 15.87
N GLU A 2 5.89 -17.98 15.88
CA GLU A 2 5.43 -18.97 14.89
C GLU A 2 3.91 -19.04 14.77
N PHE A 3 3.16 -18.98 15.87
CA PHE A 3 1.70 -18.94 15.86
C PHE A 3 1.16 -17.77 15.02
N PHE A 4 1.68 -16.54 15.22
CA PHE A 4 1.21 -15.36 14.47
C PHE A 4 1.58 -15.43 13.00
N PHE A 5 2.75 -15.98 12.69
CA PHE A 5 3.17 -16.22 11.30
C PHE A 5 2.21 -17.21 10.60
N LEU A 6 1.97 -18.36 11.19
CA LEU A 6 1.10 -19.39 10.60
C LEU A 6 -0.35 -18.91 10.50
N ILE A 7 -0.90 -18.33 11.57
CA ILE A 7 -2.30 -17.91 11.59
C ILE A 7 -2.55 -16.75 10.62
N SER A 8 -1.61 -15.82 10.42
CA SER A 8 -1.77 -14.72 9.49
C SER A 8 -1.81 -15.20 8.04
N ARG A 9 -0.96 -16.15 7.68
CA ARG A 9 -0.95 -16.75 6.33
C ARG A 9 -2.28 -17.43 5.99
N GLU A 10 -2.90 -18.09 6.96
CA GLU A 10 -4.20 -18.73 6.76
C GLU A 10 -5.34 -17.74 6.80
N LEU A 11 -5.38 -16.87 7.81
CA LEU A 11 -6.49 -15.98 8.08
C LEU A 11 -6.68 -14.92 6.98
N PHE A 12 -5.58 -14.38 6.48
CA PHE A 12 -5.58 -13.33 5.44
C PHE A 12 -5.44 -13.89 4.02
N ASN A 13 -5.45 -15.21 3.87
CA ASN A 13 -5.37 -15.85 2.56
C ASN A 13 -6.63 -15.57 1.73
N PRO A 14 -6.49 -14.99 0.53
CA PRO A 14 -7.60 -14.70 -0.37
C PRO A 14 -8.45 -15.90 -0.74
N TYR A 15 -7.90 -17.10 -0.70
CA TYR A 15 -8.62 -18.34 -0.99
C TYR A 15 -9.89 -18.53 -0.15
N TYR A 16 -9.90 -17.99 1.08
CA TYR A 16 -11.06 -18.11 1.98
C TYR A 16 -12.13 -17.03 1.77
N GLY A 17 -11.94 -16.12 0.82
CA GLY A 17 -12.94 -15.17 0.35
C GLY A 17 -13.25 -14.00 1.31
N LEU A 18 -12.53 -13.86 2.42
CA LEU A 18 -12.63 -12.69 3.31
C LEU A 18 -11.82 -11.52 2.79
N PHE A 19 -10.65 -11.83 2.27
CA PHE A 19 -9.71 -10.90 1.70
C PHE A 19 -9.49 -11.23 0.23
N GLU A 20 -8.98 -10.27 -0.52
CA GLU A 20 -8.54 -10.43 -1.89
C GLU A 20 -7.21 -9.70 -2.07
N TYR A 21 -6.45 -10.04 -3.10
CA TYR A 21 -5.28 -9.26 -3.46
C TYR A 21 -5.69 -7.91 -4.01
N SER A 22 -4.91 -6.87 -3.73
CA SER A 22 -5.09 -5.57 -4.36
C SER A 22 -4.91 -5.69 -5.87
N ALA A 23 -5.51 -4.76 -6.64
CA ALA A 23 -5.32 -4.75 -8.09
C ALA A 23 -3.89 -4.37 -8.52
N VAL A 24 -3.08 -3.87 -7.59
CA VAL A 24 -1.72 -3.37 -7.84
C VAL A 24 -0.68 -4.48 -7.72
N ASP A 25 -0.89 -5.45 -6.82
CA ASP A 25 0.06 -6.52 -6.57
C ASP A 25 -0.63 -7.84 -6.14
N THR A 26 0.15 -8.91 -6.02
CA THR A 26 -0.33 -10.24 -5.66
C THR A 26 0.04 -10.65 -4.23
N TYR A 27 0.39 -9.71 -3.38
CA TYR A 27 0.76 -9.99 -1.98
C TYR A 27 0.10 -9.04 -0.98
N THR A 28 -0.27 -7.82 -1.38
CA THR A 28 -1.03 -6.90 -0.53
C THR A 28 -2.50 -7.29 -0.56
N VAL A 29 -3.09 -7.47 0.59
CA VAL A 29 -4.48 -7.90 0.73
C VAL A 29 -5.38 -6.78 1.20
N GLN A 30 -6.59 -6.80 0.69
CA GLN A 30 -7.68 -5.92 1.08
C GLN A 30 -8.93 -6.75 1.38
N ILE A 31 -9.94 -6.13 1.96
CA ILE A 31 -11.21 -6.79 2.22
C ILE A 31 -11.91 -7.06 0.89
N SER A 32 -12.30 -8.32 0.67
CA SER A 32 -13.02 -8.69 -0.54
C SER A 32 -14.47 -8.18 -0.49
N PRO A 33 -14.97 -7.52 -1.52
CA PRO A 33 -16.39 -7.18 -1.65
C PRO A 33 -17.30 -8.41 -1.57
N LEU A 34 -16.82 -9.56 -2.06
CA LEU A 34 -17.55 -10.83 -2.02
C LEU A 34 -17.70 -11.39 -0.62
N SER A 35 -16.92 -10.89 0.35
CA SER A 35 -17.00 -11.34 1.74
C SER A 35 -18.38 -11.10 2.35
N THR A 36 -19.16 -10.12 1.87
CA THR A 36 -20.53 -9.83 2.36
C THR A 36 -21.50 -11.00 2.22
N TYR A 37 -21.19 -11.94 1.35
CA TYR A 37 -21.98 -13.17 1.15
C TYR A 37 -21.54 -14.36 2.01
N SER A 38 -20.52 -14.18 2.85
CA SER A 38 -20.02 -15.24 3.74
C SER A 38 -20.94 -15.40 4.96
N THR A 39 -21.34 -16.65 5.25
CA THR A 39 -22.25 -16.99 6.35
C THR A 39 -21.71 -16.66 7.75
N PHE A 40 -20.43 -16.51 7.91
CA PHE A 40 -19.77 -16.18 9.20
C PHE A 40 -18.93 -14.92 9.14
N LEU A 41 -19.31 -14.01 8.27
CA LEU A 41 -18.58 -12.76 7.98
C LEU A 41 -18.15 -12.02 9.26
N HIS A 42 -19.13 -11.69 10.11
CA HIS A 42 -18.86 -10.92 11.32
C HIS A 42 -17.91 -11.61 12.29
N THR A 43 -18.11 -12.91 12.52
CA THR A 43 -17.27 -13.68 13.45
C THR A 43 -15.84 -13.77 12.95
N ARG A 44 -15.65 -13.98 11.65
CA ARG A 44 -14.32 -14.12 11.03
C ARG A 44 -13.58 -12.81 11.02
N PHE A 45 -14.22 -11.70 10.61
CA PHE A 45 -13.58 -10.39 10.64
C PHE A 45 -13.29 -9.91 12.07
N ARG A 46 -14.18 -10.18 13.03
CA ARG A 46 -13.91 -9.88 14.43
C ARG A 46 -12.71 -10.67 14.94
N PHE A 47 -12.57 -11.91 14.53
CA PHE A 47 -11.40 -12.73 14.82
C PHE A 47 -10.13 -12.16 14.18
N ALA A 48 -10.19 -11.77 12.90
CA ALA A 48 -9.07 -11.12 12.21
C ALA A 48 -8.59 -9.87 12.96
N GLY A 49 -9.51 -9.01 13.37
CA GLY A 49 -9.19 -7.82 14.17
C GLY A 49 -8.52 -8.16 15.51
N ARG A 50 -8.98 -9.20 16.20
CA ARG A 50 -8.33 -9.67 17.43
C ARG A 50 -6.91 -10.18 17.19
N ILE A 51 -6.68 -10.90 16.09
CA ILE A 51 -5.34 -11.40 15.75
C ILE A 51 -4.40 -10.23 15.47
N ILE A 52 -4.84 -9.21 14.72
CA ILE A 52 -4.04 -8.00 14.49
C ILE A 52 -3.71 -7.32 15.84
N GLY A 53 -4.70 -7.14 16.71
CA GLY A 53 -4.49 -6.53 18.02
C GLY A 53 -3.57 -7.35 18.93
N LEU A 54 -3.72 -8.66 18.97
CA LEU A 54 -2.85 -9.55 19.76
C LEU A 54 -1.42 -9.55 19.25
N ALA A 55 -1.22 -9.57 17.92
CA ALA A 55 0.11 -9.48 17.33
C ALA A 55 0.83 -8.20 17.77
N LEU A 56 0.12 -7.08 17.74
CA LEU A 56 0.65 -5.78 18.18
C LEU A 56 1.05 -5.79 19.67
N ILE A 57 0.19 -6.30 20.57
CA ILE A 57 0.50 -6.39 22.01
C ILE A 57 1.70 -7.30 22.29
N HIS A 58 1.80 -8.40 21.55
CA HIS A 58 2.87 -9.37 21.74
C HIS A 58 4.15 -9.03 20.95
N HIS A 59 4.19 -7.88 20.28
CA HIS A 59 5.31 -7.49 19.42
C HIS A 59 5.69 -8.56 18.40
N CYS A 60 4.68 -9.20 17.82
CA CYS A 60 4.82 -10.22 16.79
C CYS A 60 4.35 -9.67 15.46
N LEU A 61 5.19 -9.77 14.43
CA LEU A 61 4.81 -9.38 13.09
C LEU A 61 3.84 -10.39 12.48
N LEU A 62 2.92 -9.89 11.67
CA LEU A 62 2.05 -10.70 10.83
C LEU A 62 2.70 -10.89 9.46
N ASP A 63 2.61 -12.10 8.91
CA ASP A 63 3.01 -12.38 7.52
C ASP A 63 1.83 -12.10 6.58
N ALA A 64 1.40 -10.85 6.58
CA ALA A 64 0.32 -10.34 5.73
C ALA A 64 0.53 -8.84 5.53
N PHE A 65 0.37 -8.39 4.31
CA PHE A 65 0.52 -6.99 3.92
C PHE A 65 -0.86 -6.45 3.57
N PHE A 66 -1.21 -5.30 4.12
CA PHE A 66 -2.55 -4.73 3.90
C PHE A 66 -2.46 -3.44 3.11
N THR A 67 -3.56 -3.10 2.43
CA THR A 67 -3.67 -1.79 1.79
C THR A 67 -3.75 -0.68 2.83
N ARG A 68 -3.25 0.50 2.46
CA ARG A 68 -3.21 1.68 3.34
C ARG A 68 -4.56 2.06 3.95
N PRO A 69 -5.70 1.97 3.23
CA PRO A 69 -7.02 2.18 3.82
C PRO A 69 -7.31 1.32 5.04
N LEU A 70 -6.84 0.06 5.09
CA LEU A 70 -7.07 -0.79 6.26
C LEU A 70 -6.39 -0.21 7.52
N TYR A 71 -5.14 0.25 7.41
CA TYR A 71 -4.44 0.88 8.53
C TYR A 71 -5.09 2.21 8.93
N LYS A 72 -5.49 3.05 7.96
CA LYS A 72 -6.24 4.29 8.23
C LYS A 72 -7.56 4.01 8.95
N MET A 73 -8.26 2.96 8.58
CA MET A 73 -9.49 2.57 9.28
C MET A 73 -9.21 2.08 10.72
N LEU A 74 -8.14 1.31 10.96
CA LEU A 74 -7.70 0.94 12.33
C LEU A 74 -7.45 2.18 13.19
N LEU A 75 -6.90 3.24 12.61
CA LEU A 75 -6.63 4.52 13.27
C LEU A 75 -7.85 5.46 13.30
N ARG A 76 -8.98 5.08 12.70
CA ARG A 76 -10.16 5.95 12.46
C ARG A 76 -9.83 7.24 11.69
N SER A 77 -8.79 7.21 10.91
CA SER A 77 -8.39 8.30 10.02
C SER A 77 -9.21 8.28 8.75
N LYS A 78 -9.42 9.45 8.14
CA LYS A 78 -10.10 9.54 6.85
C LYS A 78 -9.20 9.01 5.74
N CYS A 79 -9.80 8.20 4.86
CA CYS A 79 -9.18 7.87 3.60
C CYS A 79 -9.42 8.99 2.57
N ASP A 80 -8.46 9.22 1.75
CA ASP A 80 -8.48 10.21 0.67
C ASP A 80 -8.16 9.56 -0.69
N LEU A 81 -8.20 10.37 -1.74
CA LEU A 81 -7.98 9.89 -3.10
C LEU A 81 -6.60 9.21 -3.28
N SER A 82 -5.57 9.69 -2.58
CA SER A 82 -4.21 9.14 -2.71
C SER A 82 -4.09 7.70 -2.19
N ASP A 83 -4.97 7.31 -1.26
CA ASP A 83 -4.97 5.97 -0.71
C ASP A 83 -5.38 4.91 -1.73
N LEU A 84 -6.19 5.30 -2.72
CA LEU A 84 -6.65 4.40 -3.79
C LEU A 84 -5.56 4.02 -4.77
N ARG A 85 -4.48 4.81 -4.86
CA ARG A 85 -3.38 4.55 -5.78
C ARG A 85 -2.78 3.16 -5.59
N TYR A 86 -2.70 2.71 -4.34
CA TYR A 86 -2.13 1.41 -3.98
C TYR A 86 -3.16 0.27 -3.97
N GLU A 87 -4.45 0.59 -4.11
CA GLU A 87 -5.51 -0.42 -4.25
C GLU A 87 -5.82 -0.72 -5.71
N ASP A 88 -5.95 0.33 -6.53
CA ASP A 88 -6.35 0.26 -7.92
C ASP A 88 -5.87 1.51 -8.68
N GLU A 89 -4.72 1.40 -9.32
CA GLU A 89 -4.09 2.50 -10.06
C GLU A 89 -4.99 3.02 -11.20
N GLN A 90 -5.72 2.14 -11.90
CA GLN A 90 -6.59 2.59 -13.00
C GLN A 90 -7.77 3.39 -12.47
N PHE A 91 -8.37 2.93 -11.40
CA PHE A 91 -9.46 3.64 -10.74
C PHE A 91 -8.99 4.98 -10.18
N TYR A 92 -7.83 5.02 -9.53
CA TYR A 92 -7.19 6.25 -9.06
C TYR A 92 -6.97 7.25 -10.19
N GLN A 93 -6.36 6.83 -11.30
CA GLN A 93 -6.10 7.70 -12.45
C GLN A 93 -7.38 8.24 -13.07
N SER A 94 -8.44 7.46 -13.12
CA SER A 94 -9.75 7.91 -13.59
C SER A 94 -10.32 9.03 -12.72
N LEU A 95 -10.20 8.93 -11.39
CA LEU A 95 -10.66 9.96 -10.47
C LEU A 95 -9.75 11.22 -10.50
N ILE A 96 -8.45 11.06 -10.68
CA ILE A 96 -7.52 12.17 -10.91
C ILE A 96 -7.89 12.92 -12.19
N TRP A 97 -8.17 12.19 -13.26
CA TRP A 97 -8.59 12.81 -14.52
C TRP A 97 -9.87 13.65 -14.34
N ILE A 98 -10.89 13.13 -13.66
CA ILE A 98 -12.12 13.86 -13.31
C ILE A 98 -11.81 15.10 -12.46
N LYS A 99 -10.89 15.00 -11.51
CA LYS A 99 -10.48 16.10 -10.64
C LYS A 99 -9.87 17.25 -11.43
N ASP A 100 -8.94 16.92 -12.35
CA ASP A 100 -8.05 17.89 -12.97
C ASP A 100 -8.58 18.45 -14.31
N ASN A 101 -9.59 17.81 -14.91
CA ASN A 101 -10.16 18.25 -16.19
C ASN A 101 -11.58 18.77 -16.04
N ASP A 102 -11.99 19.61 -17.01
CA ASP A 102 -13.40 19.98 -17.16
C ASP A 102 -14.17 18.79 -17.74
N ILE A 103 -15.22 18.39 -17.04
CA ILE A 103 -16.06 17.24 -17.42
C ILE A 103 -17.35 17.64 -18.12
N THR A 104 -17.57 18.94 -18.34
CA THR A 104 -18.80 19.46 -18.97
C THR A 104 -18.93 18.91 -20.38
N ASP A 105 -20.06 18.31 -20.70
CA ASP A 105 -20.38 17.70 -22.00
C ASP A 105 -19.39 16.60 -22.47
N ILE A 106 -18.48 16.16 -21.57
CA ILE A 106 -17.51 15.08 -21.85
C ILE A 106 -17.92 13.79 -21.19
N LEU A 107 -18.36 13.85 -19.91
CA LEU A 107 -18.77 12.69 -19.13
C LEU A 107 -20.23 12.83 -18.70
N ASP A 108 -20.98 11.76 -18.93
CA ASP A 108 -22.35 11.61 -18.41
C ASP A 108 -22.32 10.68 -17.20
N LEU A 109 -22.04 11.27 -16.03
CA LEU A 109 -21.90 10.55 -14.76
C LEU A 109 -22.98 10.95 -13.79
N THR A 110 -23.43 10.00 -12.99
CA THR A 110 -24.37 10.20 -11.87
C THR A 110 -23.70 9.81 -10.55
N PHE A 111 -24.33 10.15 -9.42
CA PHE A 111 -23.87 9.69 -8.10
C PHE A 111 -24.30 8.24 -7.84
N SER A 112 -24.09 7.38 -8.85
CA SER A 112 -24.25 5.94 -8.78
C SER A 112 -23.07 5.24 -9.46
N ILE A 113 -22.91 3.97 -9.21
CA ILE A 113 -21.90 3.11 -9.81
C ILE A 113 -22.48 1.73 -10.05
N ASP A 114 -22.13 1.14 -11.19
CA ASP A 114 -22.46 -0.23 -11.52
C ASP A 114 -21.40 -1.16 -10.92
N GLU A 115 -21.83 -2.07 -10.06
CA GLU A 115 -20.99 -3.09 -9.44
C GLU A 115 -21.35 -4.46 -9.96
N GLU A 116 -20.39 -5.13 -10.60
CA GLU A 116 -20.59 -6.51 -11.02
C GLU A 116 -20.31 -7.47 -9.86
N MET A 117 -21.36 -8.22 -9.49
CA MET A 117 -21.30 -9.21 -8.43
C MET A 117 -21.90 -10.53 -8.93
N PHE A 118 -21.09 -11.59 -8.96
CA PHE A 118 -21.50 -12.92 -9.44
C PHE A 118 -22.17 -12.92 -10.82
N GLY A 119 -21.63 -12.10 -11.75
CA GLY A 119 -22.18 -11.95 -13.09
C GLY A 119 -23.50 -11.16 -13.18
N LYS A 120 -23.90 -10.51 -12.10
CA LYS A 120 -25.02 -9.54 -12.09
C LYS A 120 -24.47 -8.15 -11.87
N ILE A 121 -24.97 -7.21 -12.65
CA ILE A 121 -24.66 -5.79 -12.48
C ILE A 121 -25.74 -5.20 -11.56
N GLU A 122 -25.29 -4.64 -10.43
CA GLU A 122 -26.16 -3.92 -9.49
C GLU A 122 -25.75 -2.44 -9.44
N GLU A 123 -26.70 -1.56 -9.72
CA GLU A 123 -26.49 -0.12 -9.56
C GLU A 123 -26.52 0.25 -8.07
N ARG A 124 -25.43 0.84 -7.57
CA ARG A 124 -25.31 1.31 -6.20
C ARG A 124 -25.27 2.83 -6.15
N GLU A 125 -26.17 3.43 -5.38
CA GLU A 125 -26.19 4.87 -5.18
C GLU A 125 -25.15 5.30 -4.14
N LEU A 126 -24.33 6.30 -4.50
CA LEU A 126 -23.30 6.88 -3.63
C LEU A 126 -23.88 7.83 -2.57
N LYS A 127 -25.09 8.33 -2.83
CA LYS A 127 -25.91 9.11 -1.91
C LYS A 127 -27.39 8.92 -2.24
N PRO A 128 -28.33 9.28 -1.32
CA PRO A 128 -29.76 9.12 -1.57
C PRO A 128 -30.19 9.78 -2.89
N ASN A 129 -30.92 9.03 -3.73
CA ASN A 129 -31.34 9.42 -5.08
C ASN A 129 -30.19 9.76 -6.04
N GLY A 130 -29.00 9.22 -5.79
CA GLY A 130 -27.76 9.53 -6.52
C GLY A 130 -27.83 9.23 -8.01
N LYS A 131 -28.54 8.18 -8.41
CA LYS A 131 -28.73 7.80 -9.82
C LYS A 131 -29.41 8.89 -10.68
N ASN A 132 -30.17 9.77 -10.04
CA ASN A 132 -30.86 10.88 -10.71
C ASN A 132 -30.10 12.22 -10.56
N ILE A 133 -28.92 12.23 -9.97
CA ILE A 133 -28.12 13.43 -9.73
C ILE A 133 -26.89 13.39 -10.63
N ALA A 134 -26.87 14.26 -11.65
CA ALA A 134 -25.73 14.39 -12.54
C ALA A 134 -24.50 14.94 -11.82
N VAL A 135 -23.33 14.40 -12.18
CA VAL A 135 -22.04 14.95 -11.76
C VAL A 135 -21.68 16.13 -12.66
N THR A 136 -21.35 17.25 -12.06
CA THR A 136 -21.02 18.52 -12.73
C THR A 136 -19.73 19.09 -12.14
N GLU A 137 -19.16 20.11 -12.79
CA GLU A 137 -18.00 20.84 -12.26
C GLU A 137 -18.21 21.34 -10.81
N LYS A 138 -19.42 21.68 -10.44
CA LYS A 138 -19.73 22.21 -9.10
C LYS A 138 -19.73 21.13 -8.01
N ASN A 139 -20.05 19.88 -8.35
CA ASN A 139 -20.21 18.81 -7.39
C ASN A 139 -19.22 17.63 -7.60
N LYS A 140 -18.33 17.69 -8.61
CA LYS A 140 -17.35 16.62 -8.88
C LYS A 140 -16.43 16.31 -7.69
N LYS A 141 -16.13 17.30 -6.85
CA LYS A 141 -15.36 17.07 -5.63
C LYS A 141 -16.10 16.16 -4.65
N GLU A 142 -17.41 16.43 -4.43
CA GLU A 142 -18.26 15.56 -3.61
C GLU A 142 -18.35 14.15 -4.21
N TYR A 143 -18.47 14.06 -5.54
CA TYR A 143 -18.49 12.77 -6.25
C TYR A 143 -17.22 11.98 -5.96
N ILE A 144 -16.05 12.57 -6.12
CA ILE A 144 -14.76 11.92 -5.85
C ILE A 144 -14.68 11.46 -4.38
N GLU A 145 -15.07 12.30 -3.42
CA GLU A 145 -15.09 11.92 -2.00
C GLU A 145 -16.02 10.72 -1.73
N LYS A 146 -17.18 10.67 -2.38
CA LYS A 146 -18.11 9.55 -2.28
C LYS A 146 -17.57 8.28 -2.93
N MET A 147 -16.89 8.40 -4.08
CA MET A 147 -16.25 7.28 -4.76
C MET A 147 -15.12 6.67 -3.92
N VAL A 148 -14.27 7.52 -3.33
CA VAL A 148 -13.22 7.07 -2.39
C VAL A 148 -13.86 6.33 -1.22
N LYS A 149 -14.87 6.92 -0.59
CA LYS A 149 -15.56 6.28 0.53
C LYS A 149 -16.18 4.95 0.14
N TRP A 150 -16.87 4.88 -1.01
CA TRP A 150 -17.46 3.64 -1.50
C TRP A 150 -16.38 2.56 -1.70
N ARG A 151 -15.26 2.91 -2.38
CA ARG A 151 -14.20 1.96 -2.69
C ARG A 151 -13.59 1.36 -1.42
N VAL A 152 -13.29 2.19 -0.44
CA VAL A 152 -12.65 1.80 0.83
C VAL A 152 -13.58 0.95 1.70
N VAL A 153 -14.91 1.21 1.67
CA VAL A 153 -15.86 0.47 2.53
C VAL A 153 -16.50 -0.74 1.83
N ARG A 154 -16.12 -1.06 0.61
CA ARG A 154 -16.59 -2.28 -0.08
C ARG A 154 -16.30 -3.51 0.77
N GLY A 155 -17.24 -4.45 0.80
CA GLY A 155 -17.12 -5.64 1.64
C GLY A 155 -17.41 -5.42 3.14
N HIS A 156 -17.81 -4.20 3.54
CA HIS A 156 -18.20 -3.91 4.91
C HIS A 156 -19.72 -3.81 5.01
N GLU A 157 -20.33 -4.66 5.80
CA GLU A 157 -21.76 -4.57 6.09
C GLU A 157 -22.04 -3.39 7.05
N GLY A 158 -23.00 -2.52 6.68
CA GLY A 158 -23.50 -1.47 7.57
C GLY A 158 -22.53 -0.34 7.93
N ASN A 159 -21.56 0.01 7.08
CA ASN A 159 -20.59 1.10 7.30
C ASN A 159 -19.68 0.96 8.55
N LYS A 160 -19.66 -0.18 9.23
CA LYS A 160 -18.76 -0.43 10.37
C LYS A 160 -17.98 -1.72 10.15
N PRO A 161 -16.68 -1.63 9.89
CA PRO A 161 -15.85 -2.81 9.69
C PRO A 161 -15.81 -3.65 10.98
N THR A 162 -16.28 -4.89 10.91
CA THR A 162 -16.37 -5.79 12.07
C THR A 162 -15.00 -6.16 12.65
N TYR A 163 -13.94 -6.12 11.82
CA TYR A 163 -12.58 -6.33 12.32
C TYR A 163 -12.13 -5.21 13.27
N LEU A 164 -12.64 -3.98 13.12
CA LEU A 164 -12.39 -2.90 14.07
C LEU A 164 -12.96 -3.22 15.45
N LEU A 165 -14.12 -3.90 15.52
CA LEU A 165 -14.66 -4.33 16.80
C LEU A 165 -13.71 -5.32 17.48
N GLY A 166 -13.23 -6.32 16.72
CA GLY A 166 -12.27 -7.30 17.24
C GLY A 166 -10.95 -6.67 17.67
N PHE A 167 -10.42 -5.74 16.89
CA PHE A 167 -9.21 -5.00 17.22
C PHE A 167 -9.37 -4.19 18.51
N ASN A 168 -10.47 -3.46 18.64
CA ASN A 168 -10.77 -2.62 19.80
C ASN A 168 -11.06 -3.40 21.09
N GLU A 169 -11.40 -4.69 20.99
CA GLU A 169 -11.53 -5.57 22.15
C GLU A 169 -10.18 -5.92 22.78
N VAL A 170 -9.11 -5.82 21.99
CA VAL A 170 -7.75 -6.17 22.39
C VAL A 170 -6.94 -4.92 22.70
N ILE A 171 -7.11 -3.85 21.90
CA ILE A 171 -6.31 -2.63 22.00
C ILE A 171 -7.23 -1.42 22.18
N ASP A 172 -6.90 -0.59 23.17
CA ASP A 172 -7.49 0.74 23.29
C ASP A 172 -6.97 1.64 22.16
N LEU A 173 -7.88 2.22 21.39
CA LEU A 173 -7.54 3.10 20.26
C LEU A 173 -6.64 4.28 20.65
N ARG A 174 -6.70 4.75 21.89
CA ARG A 174 -5.82 5.81 22.38
C ARG A 174 -4.35 5.43 22.34
N LEU A 175 -4.03 4.14 22.46
CA LEU A 175 -2.66 3.63 22.41
C LEU A 175 -2.10 3.63 21.00
N VAL A 176 -2.94 3.42 19.98
CA VAL A 176 -2.51 3.40 18.59
C VAL A 176 -2.67 4.74 17.87
N SER A 177 -3.37 5.70 18.48
CA SER A 177 -3.57 7.04 17.91
C SER A 177 -2.28 7.87 17.79
N VAL A 178 -1.19 7.39 18.36
CA VAL A 178 0.15 8.02 18.24
C VAL A 178 0.81 7.68 16.89
N PHE A 179 0.34 6.63 16.21
CA PHE A 179 0.88 6.20 14.93
C PHE A 179 0.15 6.86 13.76
N ASP A 180 0.88 7.12 12.69
CA ASP A 180 0.29 7.26 11.38
C ASP A 180 0.07 5.88 10.72
N ALA A 181 -0.52 5.87 9.50
CA ALA A 181 -0.83 4.62 8.83
C ALA A 181 0.42 3.81 8.42
N ASN A 182 1.51 4.51 8.07
CA ASN A 182 2.77 3.86 7.69
C ASN A 182 3.50 3.31 8.92
N GLU A 183 3.50 4.05 10.01
CA GLU A 183 4.07 3.62 11.28
C GLU A 183 3.31 2.41 11.83
N LEU A 184 1.97 2.41 11.73
CA LEU A 184 1.15 1.27 12.15
C LEU A 184 1.42 0.03 11.28
N GLU A 185 1.59 0.19 9.97
CA GLU A 185 2.01 -0.88 9.06
C GLU A 185 3.33 -1.50 9.52
N LEU A 186 4.34 -0.65 9.80
CA LEU A 186 5.65 -1.10 10.27
C LEU A 186 5.55 -1.94 11.53
N VAL A 187 4.72 -1.53 12.49
CA VAL A 187 4.58 -2.22 13.77
C VAL A 187 3.79 -3.53 13.63
N ILE A 188 2.84 -3.61 12.70
CA ILE A 188 2.01 -4.82 12.49
C ILE A 188 2.70 -5.83 11.57
N CYS A 189 3.27 -5.39 10.47
CA CYS A 189 3.73 -6.25 9.37
C CYS A 189 5.20 -6.00 9.00
N GLY A 190 5.80 -4.93 9.52
CA GLY A 190 7.13 -4.49 9.15
C GLY A 190 8.26 -5.32 9.76
N THR A 191 9.43 -5.16 9.19
CA THR A 191 10.65 -5.81 9.65
C THR A 191 11.32 -4.99 10.74
N ALA A 192 11.82 -5.66 11.74
CA ALA A 192 12.64 -5.03 12.76
C ALA A 192 14.03 -4.64 12.21
N ASP A 193 14.66 -5.52 11.43
CA ASP A 193 16.01 -5.33 10.93
C ASP A 193 16.12 -5.69 9.46
N ILE A 194 16.81 -4.85 8.69
CA ILE A 194 17.17 -5.10 7.30
C ILE A 194 18.56 -5.75 7.25
N ASP A 195 18.63 -6.99 6.77
CA ASP A 195 19.89 -7.63 6.40
C ASP A 195 20.36 -7.06 5.06
N LEU A 196 21.38 -6.19 5.11
CA LEU A 196 21.97 -5.60 3.91
C LEU A 196 22.68 -6.61 3.01
N ASN A 197 23.20 -7.70 3.56
CA ASN A 197 23.84 -8.73 2.76
C ASN A 197 22.82 -9.51 1.96
N ASP A 198 21.70 -9.88 2.60
CA ASP A 198 20.57 -10.50 1.93
C ASP A 198 20.00 -9.58 0.84
N TRP A 199 19.81 -8.28 1.14
CA TRP A 199 19.34 -7.30 0.16
C TRP A 199 20.26 -7.24 -1.05
N ARG A 200 21.58 -7.09 -0.83
CA ARG A 200 22.58 -6.99 -1.89
C ARG A 200 22.64 -8.26 -2.74
N GLN A 201 22.64 -9.43 -2.12
CA GLN A 201 22.69 -10.72 -2.82
C GLN A 201 21.49 -10.96 -3.74
N HIS A 202 20.32 -10.42 -3.38
CA HIS A 202 19.09 -10.58 -4.13
C HIS A 202 18.71 -9.35 -4.96
N THR A 203 19.65 -8.43 -5.19
CA THR A 203 19.49 -7.26 -6.07
C THR A 203 19.96 -7.58 -7.48
N GLU A 204 19.13 -7.23 -8.47
CA GLU A 204 19.48 -7.29 -9.89
C GLU A 204 20.01 -5.94 -10.36
N TYR A 205 20.99 -5.97 -11.27
CA TYR A 205 21.54 -4.75 -11.86
C TYR A 205 21.27 -4.72 -13.37
N ARG A 206 20.92 -3.53 -13.89
CA ARG A 206 20.58 -3.32 -15.30
C ARG A 206 21.22 -2.04 -15.85
N GLY A 207 21.14 -1.87 -17.18
CA GLY A 207 21.63 -0.66 -17.85
C GLY A 207 23.15 -0.47 -17.78
N GLY A 208 23.92 -1.55 -17.61
CA GLY A 208 25.37 -1.50 -17.48
C GLY A 208 25.87 -1.45 -16.04
N TYR A 209 24.98 -1.46 -15.05
CA TYR A 209 25.37 -1.66 -13.65
C TYR A 209 25.71 -3.13 -13.37
N TYR A 210 26.62 -3.33 -12.43
CA TYR A 210 27.04 -4.61 -11.86
C TYR A 210 27.54 -4.38 -10.43
N ASP A 211 27.72 -5.42 -9.66
CA ASP A 211 27.99 -5.33 -8.21
C ASP A 211 29.21 -4.47 -7.83
N LEU A 212 30.25 -4.46 -8.66
CA LEU A 212 31.48 -3.68 -8.43
C LEU A 212 31.53 -2.35 -9.18
N HIS A 213 30.44 -1.94 -9.83
CA HIS A 213 30.38 -0.61 -10.48
C HIS A 213 30.51 0.49 -9.43
N PRO A 214 31.35 1.55 -9.62
CA PRO A 214 31.58 2.57 -8.60
C PRO A 214 30.30 3.17 -7.98
N ALA A 215 29.32 3.50 -8.81
CA ALA A 215 28.04 4.02 -8.30
C ALA A 215 27.26 2.98 -7.47
N ILE A 216 27.38 1.68 -7.75
CA ILE A 216 26.76 0.60 -6.98
C ILE A 216 27.49 0.38 -5.66
N VAL A 217 28.82 0.42 -5.67
CA VAL A 217 29.61 0.37 -4.43
C VAL A 217 29.22 1.53 -3.52
N ASN A 218 29.22 2.77 -4.04
CA ASN A 218 28.79 3.95 -3.29
C ASN A 218 27.33 3.83 -2.77
N PHE A 219 26.43 3.23 -3.54
CA PHE A 219 25.06 2.99 -3.11
C PHE A 219 24.98 2.07 -1.89
N TRP A 220 25.69 0.93 -1.92
CA TRP A 220 25.71 0.00 -0.77
C TRP A 220 26.44 0.58 0.43
N ASP A 221 27.48 1.37 0.22
CA ASP A 221 28.18 2.08 1.29
C ASP A 221 27.25 3.12 1.95
N ALA A 222 26.43 3.82 1.15
CA ALA A 222 25.43 4.73 1.69
C ALA A 222 24.37 4.00 2.52
N LEU A 223 23.87 2.86 2.04
CA LEU A 223 22.92 2.04 2.82
C LEU A 223 23.55 1.47 4.10
N GLY A 224 24.85 1.16 4.07
CA GLY A 224 25.60 0.75 5.26
C GLY A 224 25.60 1.83 6.35
N GLN A 225 25.65 3.10 5.95
CA GLN A 225 25.66 4.25 6.86
C GLN A 225 24.25 4.74 7.24
N PHE A 226 23.20 4.35 6.51
CA PHE A 226 21.82 4.63 6.87
C PHE A 226 21.43 3.89 8.15
N ASP A 227 20.68 4.57 9.04
CA ASP A 227 19.94 3.89 10.08
C ASP A 227 18.81 3.01 9.49
N ASN A 228 18.19 2.20 10.33
CA ASN A 228 17.15 1.28 9.87
C ASN A 228 15.92 2.04 9.34
N GLU A 229 15.60 3.20 9.89
CA GLU A 229 14.49 4.03 9.43
C GLU A 229 14.72 4.51 7.99
N ARG A 230 15.88 5.03 7.66
CA ARG A 230 16.21 5.46 6.28
C ARG A 230 16.26 4.30 5.30
N ARG A 231 16.72 3.12 5.75
CA ARG A 231 16.68 1.90 4.92
C ARG A 231 15.25 1.50 4.59
N LEU A 232 14.36 1.54 5.56
CA LEU A 232 12.92 1.25 5.35
C LEU A 232 12.26 2.29 4.44
N ARG A 233 12.60 3.57 4.58
CA ARG A 233 12.11 4.63 3.68
C ARG A 233 12.58 4.42 2.24
N LEU A 234 13.83 4.02 2.04
CA LEU A 234 14.32 3.66 0.70
C LEU A 234 13.60 2.45 0.14
N LEU A 235 13.40 1.41 0.95
CA LEU A 235 12.64 0.24 0.53
C LEU A 235 11.24 0.63 0.10
N GLN A 236 10.54 1.43 0.90
CA GLN A 236 9.20 1.94 0.60
C GLN A 236 9.19 2.80 -0.67
N PHE A 237 10.19 3.66 -0.85
CA PHE A 237 10.34 4.48 -2.05
C PHE A 237 10.43 3.63 -3.31
N VAL A 238 11.14 2.49 -3.26
CA VAL A 238 11.38 1.63 -4.44
C VAL A 238 10.28 0.58 -4.63
N THR A 239 9.72 0.03 -3.56
CA THR A 239 8.79 -1.11 -3.64
C THR A 239 7.35 -0.75 -3.34
N GLY A 240 7.10 0.45 -2.80
CA GLY A 240 5.78 0.88 -2.33
C GLY A 240 5.38 0.31 -0.97
N THR A 241 6.22 -0.52 -0.35
CA THR A 241 6.01 -1.09 1.00
C THR A 241 7.29 -1.02 1.82
N SER A 242 7.15 -0.75 3.10
CA SER A 242 8.25 -0.81 4.08
C SER A 242 8.47 -2.21 4.65
N SER A 243 7.75 -3.21 4.15
CA SER A 243 7.79 -4.57 4.64
C SER A 243 8.68 -5.46 3.78
N ILE A 244 9.45 -6.32 4.44
CA ILE A 244 10.20 -7.39 3.79
C ILE A 244 9.46 -8.69 4.07
N PRO A 245 9.25 -9.55 3.07
CA PRO A 245 8.76 -10.90 3.32
C PRO A 245 9.61 -11.61 4.37
N TYR A 246 8.99 -12.47 5.16
CA TYR A 246 9.70 -13.23 6.20
C TYR A 246 10.90 -14.01 5.65
N GLU A 247 10.78 -14.50 4.41
CA GLU A 247 11.83 -15.21 3.70
C GLU A 247 12.96 -14.31 3.17
N GLY A 248 12.93 -12.99 3.45
CA GLY A 248 13.93 -12.02 3.02
C GLY A 248 13.73 -11.46 1.62
N PHE A 249 14.76 -10.79 1.10
CA PHE A 249 14.73 -10.09 -0.19
C PHE A 249 14.59 -11.01 -1.40
N ALA A 250 14.95 -12.29 -1.28
CA ALA A 250 14.72 -13.29 -2.33
C ALA A 250 13.24 -13.45 -2.66
N ALA A 251 12.36 -13.25 -1.68
CA ALA A 251 10.92 -13.44 -1.78
C ALA A 251 10.16 -12.16 -2.13
N LEU A 252 10.83 -11.04 -2.42
CA LEU A 252 10.18 -9.84 -2.89
C LEU A 252 9.32 -10.11 -4.13
N ARG A 253 8.16 -9.45 -4.17
CA ARG A 253 7.16 -9.65 -5.22
C ARG A 253 6.82 -8.33 -5.90
N GLY A 254 6.35 -8.43 -7.11
CA GLY A 254 5.68 -7.39 -7.87
C GLY A 254 4.31 -7.87 -8.33
N PRO A 255 3.57 -7.08 -9.12
CA PRO A 255 2.20 -7.40 -9.56
C PRO A 255 2.04 -8.76 -10.24
N ASN A 256 3.10 -9.24 -10.88
CA ASN A 256 3.08 -10.47 -11.68
C ASN A 256 3.84 -11.65 -11.01
N GLY A 257 4.04 -11.61 -9.70
CA GLY A 257 4.74 -12.67 -8.95
C GLY A 257 6.10 -12.26 -8.40
N PRO A 258 7.01 -13.21 -8.13
CA PRO A 258 8.32 -12.93 -7.56
C PRO A 258 9.08 -11.91 -8.41
N LYS A 259 9.57 -10.84 -7.78
CA LYS A 259 10.28 -9.75 -8.44
C LYS A 259 11.35 -9.20 -7.52
N ARG A 260 12.60 -9.44 -7.88
CA ARG A 260 13.76 -8.98 -7.10
C ARG A 260 13.86 -7.46 -7.12
N PHE A 261 14.50 -6.91 -6.11
CA PHE A 261 14.94 -5.52 -6.12
C PHE A 261 15.88 -5.30 -7.29
N CYS A 262 15.71 -4.22 -8.03
CA CYS A 262 16.49 -3.96 -9.24
C CYS A 262 17.02 -2.52 -9.21
N ILE A 263 18.28 -2.36 -9.57
CA ILE A 263 18.90 -1.04 -9.79
C ILE A 263 19.27 -0.93 -11.27
N GLU A 264 18.68 0.07 -11.93
CA GLU A 264 18.91 0.32 -13.35
C GLU A 264 19.60 1.67 -13.55
N LYS A 265 20.64 1.71 -14.39
CA LYS A 265 21.30 2.95 -14.74
C LYS A 265 20.38 3.83 -15.58
N TRP A 266 20.19 5.06 -15.12
CA TRP A 266 19.30 6.01 -15.78
C TRP A 266 19.76 7.45 -15.58
N GLY A 267 19.41 8.32 -16.54
CA GLY A 267 19.58 9.77 -16.40
C GLY A 267 21.03 10.23 -16.36
N THR A 268 21.20 11.46 -15.90
CA THR A 268 22.49 12.12 -15.72
C THR A 268 22.77 12.37 -14.25
N SER A 269 24.00 12.74 -13.90
CA SER A 269 24.41 13.04 -12.53
C SER A 269 23.62 14.18 -11.86
N ASP A 270 22.95 15.03 -12.65
CA ASP A 270 22.11 16.12 -12.13
C ASP A 270 20.69 15.64 -11.73
N SER A 271 20.25 14.51 -12.29
CA SER A 271 18.92 13.96 -12.03
C SER A 271 18.82 13.39 -10.61
N LEU A 272 17.60 13.43 -10.03
CA LEU A 272 17.29 12.67 -8.83
C LEU A 272 17.01 11.19 -9.18
N PRO A 273 17.26 10.24 -8.26
CA PRO A 273 16.77 8.88 -8.41
C PRO A 273 15.25 8.87 -8.57
N ARG A 274 14.73 7.96 -9.37
CA ARG A 274 13.30 7.72 -9.50
C ARG A 274 12.98 6.23 -9.37
N THR A 275 11.71 5.89 -9.17
CA THR A 275 11.32 4.52 -8.90
C THR A 275 10.17 4.06 -9.77
N HIS A 276 10.09 2.75 -9.94
CA HIS A 276 8.98 2.05 -10.55
C HIS A 276 8.55 0.94 -9.59
N THR A 277 7.66 1.28 -8.68
CA THR A 277 7.24 0.42 -7.56
C THR A 277 6.68 -0.93 -8.03
N CYS A 278 5.93 -0.95 -9.12
CA CYS A 278 5.43 -2.20 -9.73
C CYS A 278 6.54 -3.17 -10.18
N PHE A 279 7.78 -2.70 -10.30
CA PHE A 279 8.91 -3.51 -10.74
C PHE A 279 10.00 -3.65 -9.67
N ASN A 280 9.76 -3.16 -8.44
CA ASN A 280 10.77 -3.04 -7.38
C ASN A 280 12.06 -2.42 -7.92
N ARG A 281 11.95 -1.41 -8.78
CA ARG A 281 13.07 -0.87 -9.53
C ARG A 281 13.40 0.56 -9.12
N LEU A 282 14.68 0.75 -8.82
CA LEU A 282 15.33 2.05 -8.65
C LEU A 282 16.09 2.41 -9.93
N ASP A 283 15.71 3.48 -10.59
CA ASP A 283 16.47 4.12 -11.64
C ASP A 283 17.47 5.07 -10.97
N LEU A 284 18.74 4.69 -10.97
CA LEU A 284 19.83 5.38 -10.27
C LEU A 284 20.76 6.03 -11.29
N PRO A 285 20.97 7.36 -11.26
CA PRO A 285 22.01 8.01 -12.06
C PRO A 285 23.42 7.56 -11.64
N ALA A 286 24.34 7.56 -12.62
CA ALA A 286 25.74 7.25 -12.35
C ALA A 286 26.45 8.46 -11.73
N TYR A 287 26.20 8.70 -10.44
CA TYR A 287 26.88 9.75 -9.69
C TYR A 287 28.38 9.47 -9.58
N GLU A 288 29.18 10.51 -9.73
CA GLU A 288 30.65 10.40 -9.76
C GLU A 288 31.23 10.20 -8.36
N THR A 289 30.58 10.79 -7.33
CA THR A 289 31.09 10.76 -5.95
C THR A 289 30.06 10.19 -4.99
N PHE A 290 30.55 9.64 -3.87
CA PHE A 290 29.73 9.19 -2.76
C PHE A 290 28.84 10.32 -2.22
N ASN A 291 29.39 11.52 -2.01
CA ASN A 291 28.63 12.65 -1.44
C ASN A 291 27.47 13.05 -2.35
N GLN A 292 27.69 13.11 -3.65
CA GLN A 292 26.65 13.41 -4.62
C GLN A 292 25.53 12.36 -4.58
N LEU A 293 25.89 11.07 -4.55
CA LEU A 293 24.91 9.98 -4.40
C LEU A 293 24.13 10.10 -3.09
N TRP A 294 24.83 10.32 -1.99
CA TRP A 294 24.23 10.46 -0.67
C TRP A 294 23.18 11.57 -0.63
N GLU A 295 23.57 12.78 -1.02
CA GLU A 295 22.66 13.93 -1.04
C GLU A 295 21.42 13.70 -1.91
N LYS A 296 21.62 13.22 -3.13
CA LYS A 296 20.53 12.95 -4.07
C LYS A 296 19.60 11.83 -3.59
N LEU A 297 20.17 10.79 -2.97
CA LEU A 297 19.39 9.68 -2.45
C LEU A 297 18.56 10.10 -1.24
N VAL A 298 19.15 10.87 -0.31
CA VAL A 298 18.45 11.40 0.87
C VAL A 298 17.31 12.31 0.43
N ILE A 299 17.53 13.24 -0.49
CA ILE A 299 16.47 14.11 -1.03
C ILE A 299 15.33 13.24 -1.60
N ALA A 300 15.63 12.25 -2.42
CA ALA A 300 14.62 11.41 -3.06
C ALA A 300 13.75 10.64 -2.04
N ILE A 301 14.32 10.13 -0.96
CA ILE A 301 13.57 9.37 0.05
C ILE A 301 12.83 10.28 1.07
N GLU A 302 13.29 11.51 1.29
CA GLU A 302 12.67 12.47 2.20
C GLU A 302 11.53 13.25 1.53
N GLU A 303 11.70 13.70 0.28
CA GLU A 303 10.64 14.40 -0.46
C GLU A 303 9.42 13.52 -0.71
N THR A 304 9.61 12.21 -0.93
CA THR A 304 8.47 11.28 -1.11
C THR A 304 7.63 11.10 0.15
N SER A 305 8.20 11.33 1.33
CA SER A 305 7.45 11.30 2.59
C SER A 305 6.56 12.55 2.77
N THR A 306 6.90 13.66 2.12
CA THR A 306 6.14 14.93 2.20
C THR A 306 5.05 15.07 1.15
N PHE A 307 5.16 14.42 0.00
CA PHE A 307 4.10 14.44 -1.04
C PHE A 307 2.81 13.69 -0.67
N GLY A 308 2.77 13.02 0.47
CA GLY A 308 1.55 12.42 1.02
C GLY A 308 0.76 13.32 1.97
N MET A 309 1.19 14.57 2.17
CA MET A 309 0.58 15.51 3.13
C MET A 309 -0.02 16.77 2.50
N GLU A 310 -0.11 16.87 1.16
CA GLU A 310 -0.83 17.96 0.49
C GLU A 310 -2.14 17.52 -0.15
#